data_89ec83af14d5f784f8320a9e0e67cdc8
#
_entry.id   89ec83af14d5f784f8320a9e0e67cdc8
#
_cell.length_a   1.000
_cell.length_b   1.000
_cell.length_c   1.000
_cell.angle_alpha   90.00
_cell.angle_beta   90.00
_cell.angle_gamma   90.00
#
_symmetry.space_group_name_H-M   'P 1'
#
loop_
_entity.id
_entity.type
_entity.pdbx_description
1 polymer ?
#
loop_
_entity_poly.entity_id
_entity_poly.type
_entity_poly.pdbx_seq_one_letter_code
_entity_poly.pdbx_strand_id
1 'polypeptide(L)'
;MKWLSSLLGKSQTPEQEAQLELYRKFRQLGREFNLTLIKQLPPPALPESGKKLGLYKAGTLIINQDDEIAIAYDYCLHHYRRAGKNTIERSLETSSPAEGSDEMSYIKAMAGSRFSLFKVEDILPHRGARLIDLVTNEPLELLDIGLSSAGIPGVIVAGRLLSFDGFNMSSGTLIPVPEPVFESRMRPVISKFTPTEPGTHPALSPAQAAAFEAQIIRIALHEGGEDNSFYTDMEA
;
A
#
# COMPACT_ATOMS: atom_id res chain seq x y z
N MET A 1 28.67 36.73 4.54
CA MET A 1 28.84 35.36 4.04
C MET A 1 28.28 34.35 5.05
N LYS A 2 26.94 34.29 5.24
CA LYS A 2 26.29 33.30 6.14
C LYS A 2 25.02 32.72 5.55
N TRP A 3 24.86 32.76 4.22
CA TRP A 3 23.63 32.33 3.51
C TRP A 3 23.76 31.04 2.69
N LEU A 4 24.95 30.43 2.68
CA LEU A 4 25.21 29.21 1.88
C LEU A 4 25.15 27.89 2.66
N SER A 5 24.97 27.94 3.99
CA SER A 5 24.92 26.72 4.81
C SER A 5 23.51 26.11 5.00
N SER A 6 22.46 26.73 4.46
CA SER A 6 21.08 26.20 4.57
C SER A 6 20.63 25.38 3.34
N LEU A 7 21.47 25.27 2.30
CA LEU A 7 21.18 24.53 1.06
C LEU A 7 21.90 23.17 0.99
N LEU A 8 22.74 22.86 1.96
CA LEU A 8 23.25 21.49 2.10
C LEU A 8 22.20 20.70 2.84
N GLY A 9 21.43 19.88 2.12
CA GLY A 9 20.49 18.93 2.68
C GLY A 9 21.15 18.21 3.85
N LYS A 10 20.46 18.11 4.98
CA LYS A 10 20.97 17.40 6.17
C LYS A 10 21.45 16.03 5.69
N SER A 11 22.73 15.73 5.85
CA SER A 11 23.27 14.39 5.59
C SER A 11 22.45 13.40 6.41
N GLN A 12 22.07 12.30 5.78
CA GLN A 12 21.33 11.22 6.45
C GLN A 12 22.17 10.71 7.62
N THR A 13 21.53 10.34 8.70
CA THR A 13 22.22 9.68 9.80
C THR A 13 22.58 8.24 9.40
N PRO A 14 23.61 7.62 10.02
CA PRO A 14 23.93 6.20 9.75
C PRO A 14 22.73 5.27 9.93
N GLU A 15 21.85 5.56 10.88
CA GLU A 15 20.62 4.81 11.11
C GLU A 15 19.64 4.96 9.94
N GLN A 16 19.49 6.16 9.42
CA GLN A 16 18.63 6.44 8.26
C GLN A 16 19.16 5.78 6.98
N GLU A 17 20.48 5.74 6.81
CA GLU A 17 21.10 5.01 5.69
C GLU A 17 20.86 3.51 5.80
N ALA A 18 21.03 2.91 6.98
CA ALA A 18 20.75 1.50 7.22
C ALA A 18 19.27 1.13 6.96
N GLN A 19 18.33 1.98 7.40
CA GLN A 19 16.90 1.80 7.10
C GLN A 19 16.63 1.85 5.59
N LEU A 20 17.27 2.75 4.86
CA LEU A 20 17.09 2.89 3.42
C LEU A 20 17.65 1.69 2.64
N GLU A 21 18.78 1.14 3.08
CA GLU A 21 19.34 -0.10 2.52
C GLU A 21 18.39 -1.28 2.75
N LEU A 22 17.85 -1.39 3.96
CA LEU A 22 16.88 -2.43 4.30
C LEU A 22 15.58 -2.29 3.50
N TYR A 23 15.09 -1.05 3.31
CA TYR A 23 13.96 -0.74 2.42
C TYR A 23 14.22 -1.23 0.99
N ARG A 24 15.38 -0.91 0.40
CA ARG A 24 15.72 -1.36 -0.97
C ARG A 24 15.74 -2.88 -1.07
N LYS A 25 16.33 -3.54 -0.08
CA LYS A 25 16.36 -5.00 0.00
C LYS A 25 14.94 -5.58 0.05
N PHE A 26 14.07 -5.04 0.90
CA PHE A 26 12.69 -5.51 1.00
C PHE A 26 11.85 -5.17 -0.23
N ARG A 27 12.13 -4.07 -0.95
CA ARG A 27 11.50 -3.80 -2.24
C ARG A 27 11.83 -4.87 -3.28
N GLN A 28 13.10 -5.25 -3.39
CA GLN A 28 13.51 -6.31 -4.30
C GLN A 28 12.89 -7.65 -3.90
N LEU A 29 13.03 -8.03 -2.65
CA LEU A 29 12.44 -9.26 -2.11
C LEU A 29 10.93 -9.31 -2.35
N GLY A 30 10.24 -8.20 -2.13
CA GLY A 30 8.80 -8.09 -2.34
C GLY A 30 8.37 -8.34 -3.77
N ARG A 31 9.12 -7.85 -4.76
CA ARG A 31 8.82 -8.13 -6.18
C ARG A 31 8.89 -9.63 -6.47
N GLU A 32 9.96 -10.29 -6.04
CA GLU A 32 10.16 -11.73 -6.25
C GLU A 32 9.10 -12.57 -5.51
N PHE A 33 8.81 -12.18 -4.27
CA PHE A 33 7.87 -12.87 -3.42
C PHE A 33 6.42 -12.73 -3.93
N ASN A 34 6.01 -11.54 -4.33
CA ASN A 34 4.70 -11.28 -4.92
C ASN A 34 4.49 -12.11 -6.19
N LEU A 35 5.47 -12.20 -7.08
CA LEU A 35 5.40 -13.04 -8.27
C LEU A 35 5.20 -14.51 -7.92
N THR A 36 5.86 -14.99 -6.87
CA THR A 36 5.70 -16.37 -6.38
C THR A 36 4.30 -16.61 -5.81
N LEU A 37 3.77 -15.67 -5.04
CA LEU A 37 2.41 -15.75 -4.48
C LEU A 37 1.33 -15.64 -5.56
N ILE A 38 1.52 -14.77 -6.56
CA ILE A 38 0.59 -14.62 -7.69
C ILE A 38 0.46 -15.94 -8.46
N LYS A 39 1.54 -16.68 -8.68
CA LYS A 39 1.51 -18.01 -9.32
C LYS A 39 0.70 -19.06 -8.54
N GLN A 40 0.47 -18.86 -7.25
CA GLN A 40 -0.34 -19.73 -6.40
C GLN A 40 -1.82 -19.37 -6.42
N LEU A 41 -2.20 -18.23 -7.02
CA LEU A 41 -3.59 -17.84 -7.16
C LEU A 41 -4.32 -18.80 -8.12
N PRO A 42 -5.50 -19.30 -7.76
CA PRO A 42 -6.29 -20.10 -8.67
C PRO A 42 -6.88 -19.23 -9.80
N PRO A 43 -7.19 -19.82 -10.97
CA PRO A 43 -7.69 -19.07 -12.13
C PRO A 43 -8.88 -18.12 -11.86
N PRO A 44 -9.85 -18.42 -10.97
CA PRO A 44 -10.96 -17.51 -10.71
C PRO A 44 -10.60 -16.31 -9.83
N ALA A 45 -9.43 -16.29 -9.17
CA ALA A 45 -9.09 -15.25 -8.20
C ALA A 45 -9.08 -13.84 -8.81
N LEU A 46 -8.40 -13.66 -9.93
CA LEU A 46 -8.31 -12.36 -10.58
C LEU A 46 -9.67 -11.90 -11.17
N PRO A 47 -10.44 -12.74 -11.90
CA PRO A 47 -11.78 -12.36 -12.34
C PRO A 47 -12.75 -12.00 -11.21
N GLU A 48 -12.77 -12.76 -10.11
CA GLU A 48 -13.65 -12.48 -8.98
C GLU A 48 -13.25 -11.19 -8.24
N SER A 49 -11.96 -10.96 -8.06
CA SER A 49 -11.44 -9.73 -7.47
C SER A 49 -11.68 -8.54 -8.39
N GLY A 50 -11.42 -8.67 -9.69
CA GLY A 50 -11.69 -7.65 -10.68
C GLY A 50 -13.16 -7.21 -10.72
N LYS A 51 -14.11 -8.14 -10.52
CA LYS A 51 -15.54 -7.78 -10.37
C LYS A 51 -15.78 -6.90 -9.14
N LYS A 52 -15.14 -7.22 -8.01
CA LYS A 52 -15.25 -6.43 -6.78
C LYS A 52 -14.63 -5.05 -6.94
N LEU A 53 -13.55 -4.95 -7.67
CA LEU A 53 -12.84 -3.70 -7.95
C LEU A 53 -13.48 -2.87 -9.09
N GLY A 54 -14.47 -3.41 -9.79
CA GLY A 54 -15.08 -2.73 -10.94
C GLY A 54 -14.28 -2.83 -12.24
N LEU A 55 -13.21 -3.64 -12.25
CA LEU A 55 -12.32 -3.87 -13.39
C LEU A 55 -12.77 -5.01 -14.30
N TYR A 56 -13.95 -5.61 -14.07
CA TYR A 56 -14.44 -6.75 -14.85
C TYR A 56 -15.79 -6.42 -15.48
N LYS A 57 -15.83 -6.40 -16.82
CA LYS A 57 -17.03 -6.05 -17.58
C LYS A 57 -17.23 -7.02 -18.74
N ALA A 58 -18.46 -7.49 -18.93
CA ALA A 58 -18.86 -8.37 -20.03
C ALA A 58 -17.97 -9.64 -20.22
N GLY A 59 -17.50 -10.22 -19.11
CA GLY A 59 -16.67 -11.43 -19.17
C GLY A 59 -15.16 -11.16 -19.31
N THR A 60 -14.74 -9.90 -19.38
CA THR A 60 -13.34 -9.50 -19.61
C THR A 60 -12.84 -8.59 -18.48
N LEU A 61 -11.61 -8.79 -18.07
CA LEU A 61 -10.89 -7.87 -17.20
C LEU A 61 -10.42 -6.67 -18.06
N ILE A 62 -10.86 -5.48 -17.69
CA ILE A 62 -10.49 -4.22 -18.35
C ILE A 62 -9.43 -3.56 -17.51
N ILE A 63 -8.25 -3.43 -18.04
CA ILE A 63 -7.09 -2.77 -17.45
C ILE A 63 -6.75 -1.59 -18.37
N ASN A 64 -6.82 -0.38 -17.85
CA ASN A 64 -6.50 0.82 -18.61
C ASN A 64 -5.03 1.22 -18.44
N GLN A 65 -4.44 0.86 -17.30
CA GLN A 65 -3.05 1.17 -16.95
C GLN A 65 -2.40 -0.03 -16.25
N ASP A 66 -1.08 -0.17 -16.37
CA ASP A 66 -0.33 -1.28 -15.76
C ASP A 66 -0.52 -1.36 -14.24
N ASP A 67 -0.77 -0.22 -13.62
CA ASP A 67 -1.00 -0.11 -12.17
C ASP A 67 -2.27 -0.78 -11.71
N GLU A 68 -3.32 -0.75 -12.52
CA GLU A 68 -4.59 -1.40 -12.19
C GLU A 68 -4.42 -2.92 -12.03
N ILE A 69 -3.51 -3.53 -12.81
CA ILE A 69 -3.23 -4.96 -12.67
C ILE A 69 -2.46 -5.25 -11.38
N ALA A 70 -1.53 -4.37 -10.98
CA ALA A 70 -0.80 -4.50 -9.72
C ALA A 70 -1.76 -4.36 -8.53
N ILE A 71 -2.66 -3.37 -8.57
CA ILE A 71 -3.73 -3.18 -7.57
C ILE A 71 -4.62 -4.41 -7.47
N ALA A 72 -5.04 -4.96 -8.63
CA ALA A 72 -5.89 -6.14 -8.65
C ALA A 72 -5.20 -7.37 -8.06
N TYR A 73 -3.92 -7.57 -8.32
CA TYR A 73 -3.14 -8.66 -7.70
C TYR A 73 -2.91 -8.45 -6.22
N ASP A 74 -2.57 -7.23 -5.75
CA ASP A 74 -2.45 -6.93 -4.32
C ASP A 74 -3.76 -7.29 -3.61
N TYR A 75 -4.90 -6.82 -4.15
CA TYR A 75 -6.21 -7.16 -3.62
C TYR A 75 -6.47 -8.69 -3.61
N CYS A 76 -6.11 -9.41 -4.68
CA CYS A 76 -6.25 -10.87 -4.74
C CYS A 76 -5.44 -11.57 -3.64
N LEU A 77 -4.19 -11.21 -3.47
CA LEU A 77 -3.29 -11.85 -2.50
C LEU A 77 -3.84 -11.73 -1.07
N HIS A 78 -4.42 -10.58 -0.74
CA HIS A 78 -4.90 -10.28 0.60
C HIS A 78 -6.36 -10.71 0.85
N HIS A 79 -7.21 -10.73 -0.18
CA HIS A 79 -8.66 -10.88 0.03
C HIS A 79 -9.32 -12.05 -0.71
N TYR A 80 -8.66 -12.66 -1.72
CA TYR A 80 -9.19 -13.88 -2.29
C TYR A 80 -8.95 -15.06 -1.35
N ARG A 81 -10.03 -15.60 -0.79
CA ARG A 81 -9.95 -16.67 0.21
C ARG A 81 -10.41 -18.01 -0.35
N ARG A 82 -9.63 -19.05 -0.08
CA ARG A 82 -9.97 -20.44 -0.34
C ARG A 82 -9.89 -21.22 0.98
N ALA A 83 -10.93 -21.94 1.32
CA ALA A 83 -11.05 -22.63 2.60
C ALA A 83 -10.78 -21.68 3.82
N GLY A 84 -11.31 -20.46 3.74
CA GLY A 84 -11.19 -19.46 4.79
C GLY A 84 -9.87 -18.69 4.84
N LYS A 85 -8.84 -19.04 4.03
CA LYS A 85 -7.50 -18.45 4.06
C LYS A 85 -7.15 -17.74 2.76
N ASN A 86 -6.48 -16.60 2.85
CA ASN A 86 -5.89 -15.91 1.70
C ASN A 86 -4.58 -16.58 1.26
N THR A 87 -3.95 -16.07 0.20
CA THR A 87 -2.74 -16.68 -0.36
C THR A 87 -1.54 -16.55 0.59
N ILE A 88 -1.44 -15.44 1.30
CA ILE A 88 -0.36 -15.16 2.26
C ILE A 88 -0.45 -16.11 3.47
N GLU A 89 -1.65 -16.24 4.05
CA GLU A 89 -1.93 -17.16 5.16
C GLU A 89 -1.61 -18.62 4.78
N ARG A 90 -2.01 -19.04 3.56
CA ARG A 90 -1.68 -20.39 3.07
C ARG A 90 -0.17 -20.59 2.87
N SER A 91 0.52 -19.59 2.33
CA SER A 91 1.97 -19.67 2.11
C SER A 91 2.72 -19.80 3.44
N LEU A 92 2.31 -19.09 4.49
CA LEU A 92 2.85 -19.22 5.83
C LEU A 92 2.72 -20.65 6.40
N GLU A 93 1.65 -21.36 6.04
CA GLU A 93 1.42 -22.73 6.53
C GLU A 93 2.13 -23.82 5.74
N THR A 94 2.23 -23.62 4.41
CA THR A 94 2.70 -24.69 3.52
C THR A 94 4.16 -24.53 3.09
N SER A 95 4.67 -23.32 3.09
CA SER A 95 5.99 -22.97 2.55
C SER A 95 6.64 -21.87 3.39
N SER A 96 6.53 -22.01 4.71
CA SER A 96 7.04 -20.98 5.64
C SER A 96 8.55 -20.79 5.44
N PRO A 97 9.01 -19.55 5.22
CA PRO A 97 10.43 -19.26 5.20
C PRO A 97 11.11 -19.61 6.53
N ALA A 98 12.43 -19.68 6.54
CA ALA A 98 13.19 -19.93 7.76
C ALA A 98 12.94 -18.82 8.79
N GLU A 99 12.76 -19.20 10.04
CA GLU A 99 12.57 -18.21 11.13
C GLU A 99 13.81 -17.29 11.20
N GLY A 100 13.54 -15.98 11.35
CA GLY A 100 14.58 -14.96 11.37
C GLY A 100 15.12 -14.55 9.99
N SER A 101 14.63 -15.14 8.89
CA SER A 101 14.99 -14.70 7.54
C SER A 101 14.25 -13.40 7.13
N ASP A 102 14.78 -12.74 6.12
CA ASP A 102 14.12 -11.55 5.54
C ASP A 102 12.79 -11.92 4.89
N GLU A 103 12.71 -13.10 4.26
CA GLU A 103 11.49 -13.63 3.67
C GLU A 103 10.41 -13.84 4.73
N MET A 104 10.80 -14.37 5.91
CA MET A 104 9.88 -14.51 7.05
C MET A 104 9.41 -13.14 7.54
N SER A 105 10.31 -12.18 7.66
CA SER A 105 9.98 -10.81 8.06
C SER A 105 9.02 -10.15 7.06
N TYR A 106 9.27 -10.35 5.76
CA TYR A 106 8.43 -9.80 4.69
C TYR A 106 7.02 -10.41 4.69
N ILE A 107 6.89 -11.73 4.74
CA ILE A 107 5.58 -12.39 4.72
C ILE A 107 4.77 -12.09 5.99
N LYS A 108 5.43 -11.95 7.15
CA LYS A 108 4.79 -11.50 8.39
C LYS A 108 4.26 -10.06 8.24
N ALA A 109 5.04 -9.16 7.64
CA ALA A 109 4.60 -7.79 7.35
C ALA A 109 3.42 -7.77 6.36
N MET A 110 3.42 -8.63 5.33
CA MET A 110 2.26 -8.80 4.43
C MET A 110 1.03 -9.30 5.20
N ALA A 111 1.16 -10.30 6.04
CA ALA A 111 0.06 -10.86 6.82
C ALA A 111 -0.54 -9.85 7.81
N GLY A 112 0.31 -9.01 8.41
CA GLY A 112 -0.09 -7.93 9.32
C GLY A 112 -0.39 -6.60 8.64
N SER A 113 -0.34 -6.54 7.30
CA SER A 113 -0.53 -5.30 6.54
C SER A 113 -1.95 -4.76 6.64
N ARG A 114 -2.09 -3.45 6.48
CA ARG A 114 -3.38 -2.78 6.45
C ARG A 114 -3.50 -1.88 5.22
N PHE A 115 -4.68 -1.82 4.66
CA PHE A 115 -5.05 -0.84 3.63
C PHE A 115 -5.68 0.37 4.30
N SER A 116 -5.24 1.58 3.92
CA SER A 116 -5.78 2.83 4.45
C SER A 116 -5.69 3.96 3.43
N LEU A 117 -6.14 5.15 3.84
CA LEU A 117 -5.93 6.39 3.12
C LEU A 117 -5.00 7.27 3.95
N PHE A 118 -4.04 7.88 3.28
CA PHE A 118 -3.01 8.68 3.92
C PHE A 118 -2.95 10.07 3.30
N LYS A 119 -2.91 11.10 4.12
CA LYS A 119 -2.60 12.46 3.68
C LYS A 119 -1.09 12.71 3.83
N VAL A 120 -0.47 13.16 2.76
CA VAL A 120 0.94 13.56 2.79
C VAL A 120 1.06 14.88 3.55
N GLU A 121 1.74 14.88 4.69
CA GLU A 121 2.02 16.09 5.45
C GLU A 121 3.31 16.78 4.96
N ASP A 122 4.35 15.98 4.78
CA ASP A 122 5.67 16.49 4.43
C ASP A 122 6.46 15.45 3.63
N ILE A 123 7.30 15.92 2.72
CA ILE A 123 8.19 15.05 1.95
C ILE A 123 9.53 14.97 2.67
N LEU A 124 10.00 13.74 2.83
CA LEU A 124 11.34 13.44 3.34
C LEU A 124 12.25 13.16 2.14
N PRO A 125 13.09 14.13 1.69
CA PRO A 125 13.87 13.99 0.47
C PRO A 125 14.71 12.72 0.46
N HIS A 126 14.66 11.98 -0.65
CA HIS A 126 15.37 10.71 -0.87
C HIS A 126 15.01 9.57 0.10
N ARG A 127 13.93 9.70 0.86
CA ARG A 127 13.48 8.67 1.82
C ARG A 127 12.01 8.28 1.65
N GLY A 128 11.11 9.26 1.62
CA GLY A 128 9.69 8.99 1.63
C GLY A 128 8.87 10.21 2.06
N ALA A 129 7.91 10.01 2.96
CA ALA A 129 7.04 11.07 3.43
C ALA A 129 6.59 10.86 4.88
N ARG A 130 6.23 11.96 5.53
CA ARG A 130 5.36 11.93 6.71
C ARG A 130 3.91 11.96 6.28
N LEU A 131 3.13 11.08 6.82
CA LEU A 131 1.74 10.87 6.47
C LEU A 131 0.87 10.95 7.71
N ILE A 132 -0.41 11.32 7.51
CA ILE A 132 -1.48 11.07 8.47
C ILE A 132 -2.38 9.98 7.92
N ASP A 133 -2.58 8.91 8.66
CA ASP A 133 -3.60 7.90 8.36
C ASP A 133 -4.99 8.49 8.62
N LEU A 134 -5.79 8.64 7.57
CA LEU A 134 -7.10 9.31 7.64
C LEU A 134 -8.20 8.42 8.25
N VAL A 135 -7.91 7.15 8.50
CA VAL A 135 -8.83 6.23 9.22
C VAL A 135 -8.62 6.30 10.71
N THR A 136 -7.36 6.35 11.16
CA THR A 136 -7.01 6.37 12.59
C THR A 136 -6.64 7.74 13.13
N ASN A 137 -6.37 8.68 12.22
CA ASN A 137 -5.83 10.02 12.51
C ASN A 137 -4.45 9.99 13.18
N GLU A 138 -3.65 8.96 12.90
CA GLU A 138 -2.32 8.82 13.45
C GLU A 138 -1.23 9.21 12.46
N PRO A 139 -0.16 9.92 12.93
CA PRO A 139 0.99 10.21 12.10
C PRO A 139 1.87 8.98 11.93
N LEU A 140 2.49 8.85 10.75
CA LEU A 140 3.49 7.83 10.48
C LEU A 140 4.52 8.32 9.47
N GLU A 141 5.70 7.70 9.47
CA GLU A 141 6.68 7.85 8.38
C GLU A 141 6.60 6.65 7.45
N LEU A 142 6.59 6.93 6.15
CA LEU A 142 6.64 5.94 5.08
C LEU A 142 7.96 6.07 4.35
N LEU A 143 8.73 5.01 4.27
CA LEU A 143 9.84 4.92 3.34
C LEU A 143 9.30 4.56 1.96
N ASP A 144 9.42 5.48 1.02
CA ASP A 144 9.01 5.30 -0.36
C ASP A 144 9.73 6.32 -1.23
N ILE A 145 10.75 5.87 -1.96
CA ILE A 145 11.61 6.74 -2.77
C ILE A 145 10.81 7.46 -3.84
N GLY A 146 9.80 6.81 -4.37
CA GLY A 146 8.97 7.41 -5.36
C GLY A 146 8.06 8.48 -4.85
N LEU A 147 7.39 8.22 -3.77
CA LEU A 147 6.63 9.26 -3.11
C LEU A 147 7.52 10.44 -2.72
N SER A 148 8.79 10.18 -2.33
CA SER A 148 9.74 11.25 -2.04
C SER A 148 10.13 12.09 -3.26
N SER A 149 10.03 11.53 -4.45
CA SER A 149 10.41 12.20 -5.72
C SER A 149 9.23 12.89 -6.40
N ALA A 150 8.04 12.29 -6.34
CA ALA A 150 6.84 12.75 -7.04
C ALA A 150 5.75 13.28 -6.09
N GLY A 151 5.87 13.02 -4.79
CA GLY A 151 4.86 13.40 -3.80
C GLY A 151 4.79 14.92 -3.60
N ILE A 152 3.59 15.39 -3.31
CA ILE A 152 3.29 16.80 -3.02
C ILE A 152 2.58 16.84 -1.66
N PRO A 153 3.00 17.69 -0.71
CA PRO A 153 2.28 17.88 0.55
C PRO A 153 0.79 18.24 0.30
N GLY A 154 -0.07 17.63 1.08
CA GLY A 154 -1.53 17.79 0.96
C GLY A 154 -2.21 16.75 0.09
N VAL A 155 -1.48 16.02 -0.76
CA VAL A 155 -2.04 14.93 -1.58
C VAL A 155 -2.53 13.80 -0.67
N ILE A 156 -3.66 13.22 -1.04
CA ILE A 156 -4.19 12.00 -0.40
C ILE A 156 -3.86 10.81 -1.30
N VAL A 157 -3.39 9.72 -0.69
CA VAL A 157 -3.12 8.45 -1.36
C VAL A 157 -3.84 7.31 -0.64
N ALA A 158 -4.35 6.36 -1.39
CA ALA A 158 -4.87 5.11 -0.85
C ALA A 158 -3.87 3.99 -1.14
N GLY A 159 -3.63 3.12 -0.17
CA GLY A 159 -2.69 2.01 -0.37
C GLY A 159 -2.51 1.13 0.84
N ARG A 160 -1.75 0.08 0.65
CA ARG A 160 -1.43 -0.88 1.70
C ARG A 160 -0.10 -0.57 2.35
N LEU A 161 -0.12 -0.55 3.68
CA LEU A 161 1.06 -0.34 4.51
C LEU A 161 1.59 -1.67 5.04
N LEU A 162 2.87 -1.91 4.82
CA LEU A 162 3.65 -2.96 5.45
C LEU A 162 4.51 -2.34 6.54
N SER A 163 4.39 -2.87 7.77
CA SER A 163 5.17 -2.39 8.91
C SER A 163 6.27 -3.39 9.24
N PHE A 164 7.48 -2.90 9.38
CA PHE A 164 8.68 -3.63 9.80
C PHE A 164 9.21 -3.05 11.10
N ASP A 165 10.18 -3.73 11.69
CA ASP A 165 10.89 -3.16 12.82
C ASP A 165 11.65 -1.88 12.39
N GLY A 166 11.27 -0.75 12.96
CA GLY A 166 11.88 0.56 12.71
C GLY A 166 11.44 1.32 11.46
N PHE A 167 10.61 0.77 10.56
CA PHE A 167 10.08 1.54 9.42
C PHE A 167 8.80 0.95 8.81
N ASN A 168 8.12 1.77 8.00
CA ASN A 168 6.98 1.35 7.19
C ASN A 168 7.30 1.54 5.70
N MET A 169 6.72 0.70 4.84
CA MET A 169 6.75 0.88 3.39
C MET A 169 5.38 0.55 2.77
N SER A 170 5.12 1.03 1.55
CA SER A 170 3.94 0.62 0.79
C SER A 170 4.11 -0.80 0.25
N SER A 171 3.01 -1.51 -0.07
CA SER A 171 3.07 -2.82 -0.74
C SER A 171 3.57 -2.73 -2.20
N GLY A 172 3.64 -1.52 -2.74
CA GLY A 172 4.14 -1.23 -4.10
C GLY A 172 3.27 -0.23 -4.86
N THR A 173 1.98 -0.14 -4.56
CA THR A 173 1.07 0.76 -5.26
C THR A 173 0.42 1.72 -4.27
N LEU A 174 0.54 3.02 -4.56
CA LEU A 174 -0.21 4.08 -3.90
C LEU A 174 -1.10 4.73 -4.96
N ILE A 175 -2.39 4.80 -4.70
CA ILE A 175 -3.40 5.34 -5.61
C ILE A 175 -3.71 6.77 -5.17
N PRO A 176 -3.37 7.81 -5.95
CA PRO A 176 -3.73 9.17 -5.63
C PRO A 176 -5.24 9.36 -5.61
N VAL A 177 -5.68 10.16 -4.67
CA VAL A 177 -7.10 10.48 -4.47
C VAL A 177 -7.27 11.99 -4.48
N PRO A 178 -8.00 12.57 -5.46
CA PRO A 178 -8.34 13.98 -5.43
C PRO A 178 -9.14 14.35 -4.18
N GLU A 179 -8.78 15.46 -3.53
CA GLU A 179 -9.42 15.88 -2.28
C GLU A 179 -10.97 16.00 -2.41
N PRO A 180 -11.55 16.53 -3.51
CA PRO A 180 -13.00 16.54 -3.68
C PRO A 180 -13.63 15.14 -3.71
N VAL A 181 -12.95 14.15 -4.30
CA VAL A 181 -13.40 12.75 -4.33
C VAL A 181 -13.32 12.14 -2.94
N PHE A 182 -12.23 12.39 -2.22
CA PHE A 182 -12.08 11.97 -0.83
C PHE A 182 -13.22 12.51 0.04
N GLU A 183 -13.46 13.82 0.02
CA GLU A 183 -14.48 14.46 0.87
C GLU A 183 -15.89 13.97 0.55
N SER A 184 -16.24 13.91 -0.73
CA SER A 184 -17.61 13.60 -1.14
C SER A 184 -17.93 12.11 -1.15
N ARG A 185 -16.95 11.23 -1.44
CA ARG A 185 -17.21 9.82 -1.70
C ARG A 185 -16.54 8.88 -0.69
N MET A 186 -15.31 9.17 -0.24
CA MET A 186 -14.56 8.26 0.63
C MET A 186 -14.76 8.56 2.11
N ARG A 187 -14.82 9.81 2.52
CA ARG A 187 -15.09 10.18 3.93
C ARG A 187 -16.35 9.51 4.50
N PRO A 188 -17.51 9.47 3.78
CA PRO A 188 -18.68 8.74 4.25
C PRO A 188 -18.49 7.22 4.36
N VAL A 189 -17.56 6.66 3.58
CA VAL A 189 -17.20 5.22 3.70
C VAL A 189 -16.38 5.02 4.95
N ILE A 190 -15.31 5.81 5.12
CA ILE A 190 -14.40 5.73 6.27
C ILE A 190 -15.16 5.88 7.59
N SER A 191 -16.06 6.85 7.68
CA SER A 191 -16.82 7.12 8.92
C SER A 191 -17.64 5.93 9.44
N LYS A 192 -17.94 4.95 8.59
CA LYS A 192 -18.62 3.71 8.99
C LYS A 192 -17.68 2.72 9.69
N PHE A 193 -16.38 2.89 9.51
CA PHE A 193 -15.35 1.99 9.98
C PHE A 193 -14.39 2.67 10.98
N THR A 194 -14.48 3.99 11.16
CA THR A 194 -13.63 4.71 12.12
C THR A 194 -13.95 4.25 13.54
N PRO A 195 -12.96 3.81 14.31
CA PRO A 195 -13.16 3.46 15.71
C PRO A 195 -13.61 4.65 16.54
N THR A 196 -14.33 4.38 17.62
CA THR A 196 -14.77 5.41 18.59
C THR A 196 -13.57 6.00 19.36
N GLU A 197 -12.49 5.21 19.49
CA GLU A 197 -11.26 5.62 20.18
C GLU A 197 -10.21 6.06 19.14
N PRO A 198 -9.66 7.28 19.26
CA PRO A 198 -8.55 7.74 18.40
C PRO A 198 -7.35 6.80 18.52
N GLY A 199 -6.62 6.64 17.40
CA GLY A 199 -5.40 5.83 17.36
C GLY A 199 -5.63 4.33 17.25
N THR A 200 -6.88 3.86 17.31
CA THR A 200 -7.19 2.44 17.11
C THR A 200 -7.55 2.15 15.68
N HIS A 201 -6.99 1.07 15.12
CA HIS A 201 -7.46 0.54 13.83
C HIS A 201 -8.80 -0.19 14.03
N PRO A 202 -9.74 -0.06 13.08
CA PRO A 202 -10.99 -0.79 13.15
C PRO A 202 -10.71 -2.29 13.11
N ALA A 203 -11.27 -3.02 14.09
CA ALA A 203 -11.22 -4.48 14.10
C ALA A 203 -12.18 -5.05 13.05
N LEU A 204 -11.78 -5.00 11.78
CA LEU A 204 -12.59 -5.49 10.67
C LEU A 204 -12.45 -7.01 10.54
N SER A 205 -13.56 -7.70 10.34
CA SER A 205 -13.51 -9.07 9.84
C SER A 205 -12.89 -9.11 8.44
N PRO A 206 -12.33 -10.24 7.98
CA PRO A 206 -11.75 -10.33 6.64
C PRO A 206 -12.72 -9.91 5.50
N ALA A 207 -14.01 -10.18 5.67
CA ALA A 207 -15.02 -9.78 4.70
C ALA A 207 -15.26 -8.25 4.71
N GLN A 208 -15.27 -7.64 5.89
CA GLN A 208 -15.41 -6.18 6.02
C GLN A 208 -14.18 -5.45 5.49
N ALA A 209 -12.97 -5.95 5.78
CA ALA A 209 -11.72 -5.40 5.25
C ALA A 209 -11.71 -5.46 3.71
N ALA A 210 -12.08 -6.62 3.13
CA ALA A 210 -12.19 -6.78 1.69
C ALA A 210 -13.22 -5.83 1.05
N ALA A 211 -14.37 -5.63 1.70
CA ALA A 211 -15.42 -4.73 1.21
C ALA A 211 -15.00 -3.26 1.29
N PHE A 212 -14.38 -2.87 2.40
CA PHE A 212 -13.83 -1.53 2.60
C PHE A 212 -12.80 -1.19 1.50
N GLU A 213 -11.77 -2.03 1.37
CA GLU A 213 -10.70 -1.83 0.39
C GLU A 213 -11.24 -1.80 -1.04
N ALA A 214 -12.09 -2.77 -1.42
CA ALA A 214 -12.69 -2.77 -2.76
C ALA A 214 -13.49 -1.50 -3.05
N GLN A 215 -14.22 -0.97 -2.07
CA GLN A 215 -14.99 0.25 -2.24
C GLN A 215 -14.09 1.47 -2.44
N ILE A 216 -13.02 1.60 -1.65
CA ILE A 216 -12.05 2.70 -1.79
C ILE A 216 -11.34 2.62 -3.15
N ILE A 217 -10.81 1.44 -3.52
CA ILE A 217 -10.14 1.24 -4.82
C ILE A 217 -11.07 1.57 -5.98
N ARG A 218 -12.31 1.09 -5.97
CA ARG A 218 -13.29 1.42 -7.01
C ARG A 218 -13.51 2.92 -7.17
N ILE A 219 -13.69 3.64 -6.08
CA ILE A 219 -13.87 5.09 -6.11
C ILE A 219 -12.60 5.75 -6.68
N ALA A 220 -11.42 5.35 -6.21
CA ALA A 220 -10.16 5.92 -6.66
C ALA A 220 -9.93 5.72 -8.16
N LEU A 221 -10.15 4.50 -8.67
CA LEU A 221 -9.93 4.18 -10.09
C LEU A 221 -10.96 4.83 -11.02
N HIS A 222 -12.23 4.95 -10.59
CA HIS A 222 -13.29 5.50 -11.47
C HIS A 222 -13.46 7.02 -11.38
N GLU A 223 -13.02 7.65 -10.30
CA GLU A 223 -13.22 9.08 -10.05
C GLU A 223 -11.90 9.84 -9.81
N GLY A 224 -10.78 9.12 -9.73
CA GLY A 224 -9.44 9.68 -9.43
C GLY A 224 -8.79 10.46 -10.59
N GLY A 225 -9.29 10.32 -11.83
CA GLY A 225 -8.70 10.92 -13.03
C GLY A 225 -7.66 10.00 -13.68
N GLU A 226 -7.48 10.13 -15.00
CA GLU A 226 -6.73 9.19 -15.85
C GLU A 226 -5.20 9.19 -15.65
N ASP A 227 -4.63 10.14 -14.88
CA ASP A 227 -3.17 10.36 -14.82
C ASP A 227 -2.55 10.22 -13.41
N ASN A 228 -3.16 9.49 -12.49
CA ASN A 228 -2.86 9.64 -11.07
C ASN A 228 -2.24 8.42 -10.38
N SER A 229 -1.50 7.56 -11.06
CA SER A 229 -0.70 6.53 -10.37
C SER A 229 0.73 7.01 -10.15
N PHE A 230 1.18 7.02 -8.90
CA PHE A 230 2.61 7.22 -8.61
C PHE A 230 3.30 5.85 -8.67
N TYR A 231 3.95 5.57 -9.79
CA TYR A 231 4.86 4.44 -9.92
C TYR A 231 6.26 4.85 -9.53
N THR A 232 6.81 4.06 -8.71
CA THR A 232 8.21 4.15 -8.47
C THR A 232 8.80 2.80 -8.23
N ASP A 233 9.57 2.46 -9.10
CA ASP A 233 10.80 1.66 -9.06
C ASP A 233 11.07 1.07 -10.44
N MET A 234 11.02 1.91 -11.43
CA MET A 234 11.76 1.62 -12.66
C MET A 234 13.07 2.39 -12.57
N GLU A 235 14.14 1.62 -12.41
CA GLU A 235 15.55 2.02 -12.47
C GLU A 235 16.21 2.48 -11.15
N ALA A 236 16.82 1.54 -10.48
CA ALA A 236 18.17 1.66 -9.91
C ALA A 236 18.83 0.28 -9.96
#